data_cfa7f337f2409e6bee42cacfd6c8b29d
#
_entry.id   cfa7f337f2409e6bee42cacfd6c8b29d
#
_cell.length_a   1.000
_cell.length_b   1.000
_cell.length_c   1.000
_cell.angle_alpha   90.00
_cell.angle_beta   90.00
_cell.angle_gamma   90.00
#
_symmetry.space_group_name_H-M   'P 1'
#
loop_
_entity.id
_entity.type
_entity.pdbx_description
1 polymer ?
#
loop_
_entity_poly.entity_id
_entity_poly.type
_entity_poly.pdbx_seq_one_letter_code
_entity_poly.pdbx_strand_id
1 'polypeptide(L)'
;MRLLREDRAIGWIVLVFALSQLTAIAWDLPGSYGWENDGIAPRDFFAGIATNLTPGQGHRYPLFHNLVVGLLCLPVLLPAALRADEWTLPSLMEQILTVPTMTGCSIIAKVVGLLMACVSVLVIARIARRTASAEAGRWAAIWLATSLSFAYYGRVSNLDGPYLMWTALAMDRLLTVAQDRRRRDYLLFGVLAGAAVATKDQAYAGFVLPGLVYLVLLPMRSDRPFGPRVAHYANVGFTTLAGALSVGLLGGGLLNPSGFVARVRELTGGASQDWMTYERSTAGVLQNLADIARSQSDFFWPWLVVGLCWLGIILVLVSASEGGIRSRTFRLVPLCAGVSSLLFFTLVVARCEHRFLLPFGFWLSYYGGIATAALLSRARLRSRAVGRLATGAIAVLVIAAAGHSFQVHLTQRGDARNEVTEYLSGLEPGTVVETYHYLVHLPHFDVSATSPYILQRVGQRPIAKRNPLVGAKELDEAYGRVNDRRPDVLVVPEFTASEFVPRELKEGEAAPAVLSLRHEDDDAQRFFRAVMNDALNGYEVALIAEPKLPAWAKAIGLEPVQVHASVGYGVHILRRSDH
;
A
#
# COMPACT_ATOMS: atom_id res chain seq x y z
N MET A 1 -20.65 14.65 -3.80
CA MET A 1 -22.11 14.61 -4.02
C MET A 1 -22.57 15.29 -5.31
N ARG A 2 -22.14 16.53 -5.65
CA ARG A 2 -22.53 17.20 -6.91
C ARG A 2 -22.15 16.39 -8.15
N LEU A 3 -20.91 15.86 -8.23
CA LEU A 3 -20.42 15.03 -9.34
C LEU A 3 -21.29 13.80 -9.60
N LEU A 4 -21.72 13.10 -8.55
CA LEU A 4 -22.58 11.90 -8.65
C LEU A 4 -23.99 12.22 -9.17
N ARG A 5 -24.49 13.43 -8.90
CA ARG A 5 -25.78 13.90 -9.46
C ARG A 5 -25.66 14.28 -10.93
N GLU A 6 -24.52 14.85 -11.32
CA GLU A 6 -24.26 15.30 -12.70
C GLU A 6 -23.84 14.15 -13.63
N ASP A 7 -23.25 13.08 -13.09
CA ASP A 7 -22.75 11.94 -13.86
C ASP A 7 -22.98 10.60 -13.14
N ARG A 8 -24.13 9.99 -13.36
CA ARG A 8 -24.52 8.71 -12.75
C ARG A 8 -23.54 7.57 -13.09
N ALA A 9 -22.86 7.63 -14.24
CA ALA A 9 -21.90 6.60 -14.63
C ALA A 9 -20.71 6.53 -13.64
N ILE A 10 -20.24 7.67 -13.12
CA ILE A 10 -19.18 7.69 -12.10
C ILE A 10 -19.69 7.03 -10.81
N GLY A 11 -20.95 7.26 -10.43
CA GLY A 11 -21.56 6.58 -9.30
C GLY A 11 -21.55 5.05 -9.42
N TRP A 12 -21.91 4.54 -10.61
CA TRP A 12 -21.86 3.11 -10.89
C TRP A 12 -20.42 2.55 -10.87
N ILE A 13 -19.44 3.28 -11.43
CA ILE A 13 -18.02 2.86 -11.39
C ILE A 13 -17.55 2.71 -9.93
N VAL A 14 -17.85 3.71 -9.08
CA VAL A 14 -17.49 3.65 -7.66
C VAL A 14 -18.20 2.51 -6.92
N LEU A 15 -19.48 2.30 -7.20
CA LEU A 15 -20.24 1.20 -6.60
C LEU A 15 -19.68 -0.16 -7.00
N VAL A 16 -19.43 -0.39 -8.29
CA VAL A 16 -18.86 -1.65 -8.79
C VAL A 16 -17.47 -1.87 -8.19
N PHE A 17 -16.64 -0.82 -8.14
CA PHE A 17 -15.34 -0.88 -7.45
C PHE A 17 -15.51 -1.28 -5.99
N ALA A 18 -16.36 -0.58 -5.23
CA ALA A 18 -16.58 -0.90 -3.80
C ALA A 18 -17.05 -2.34 -3.60
N LEU A 19 -18.03 -2.80 -4.39
CA LEU A 19 -18.53 -4.18 -4.32
C LEU A 19 -17.45 -5.20 -4.66
N SER A 20 -16.63 -4.94 -5.67
CA SER A 20 -15.50 -5.83 -5.99
C SER A 20 -14.51 -5.93 -4.83
N GLN A 21 -14.20 -4.82 -4.15
CA GLN A 21 -13.27 -4.80 -3.01
C GLN A 21 -13.82 -5.56 -1.80
N LEU A 22 -15.13 -5.49 -1.56
CA LEU A 22 -15.78 -6.22 -0.46
C LEU A 22 -15.62 -7.75 -0.59
N THR A 23 -15.40 -8.27 -1.79
CA THR A 23 -15.23 -9.73 -2.01
C THR A 23 -14.00 -10.32 -1.31
N ALA A 24 -12.99 -9.51 -0.98
CA ALA A 24 -11.77 -9.95 -0.30
C ALA A 24 -11.47 -9.13 0.98
N ILE A 25 -12.46 -8.42 1.53
CA ILE A 25 -12.25 -7.60 2.73
C ILE A 25 -11.97 -8.45 3.98
N ALA A 26 -12.46 -9.70 3.98
CA ALA A 26 -12.25 -10.66 5.05
C ALA A 26 -10.89 -11.40 4.97
N TRP A 27 -10.05 -11.09 3.97
CA TRP A 27 -8.70 -11.66 3.93
C TRP A 27 -7.94 -11.35 5.22
N ASP A 28 -7.18 -12.31 5.76
CA ASP A 28 -6.50 -12.30 7.06
C ASP A 28 -7.44 -12.33 8.30
N LEU A 29 -8.71 -12.68 8.15
CA LEU A 29 -9.67 -12.71 9.25
C LEU A 29 -10.35 -14.10 9.39
N PRO A 30 -10.71 -14.48 10.64
CA PRO A 30 -10.50 -13.78 11.90
C PRO A 30 -9.04 -13.85 12.37
N GLY A 31 -8.57 -12.81 13.12
CA GLY A 31 -7.21 -12.81 13.62
C GLY A 31 -6.93 -11.68 14.60
N SER A 32 -5.96 -11.88 15.49
CA SER A 32 -5.44 -10.86 16.39
C SER A 32 -4.26 -10.07 15.82
N TYR A 33 -3.76 -10.45 14.66
CA TYR A 33 -2.76 -9.75 13.84
C TYR A 33 -3.13 -9.87 12.37
N GLY A 34 -2.69 -8.92 11.55
CA GLY A 34 -2.98 -8.90 10.12
C GLY A 34 -1.85 -9.48 9.28
N TRP A 35 -2.17 -9.83 8.03
CA TRP A 35 -1.20 -10.33 7.04
C TRP A 35 -0.66 -9.24 6.11
N GLU A 36 -1.13 -8.02 6.23
CA GLU A 36 -0.57 -6.88 5.51
C GLU A 36 0.71 -6.41 6.21
N ASN A 37 1.85 -6.42 5.51
CA ASN A 37 3.17 -6.16 6.08
C ASN A 37 3.31 -4.76 6.73
N ASP A 38 2.64 -3.75 6.19
CA ASP A 38 2.60 -2.39 6.73
C ASP A 38 1.19 -1.99 7.19
N GLY A 39 0.34 -2.97 7.47
CA GLY A 39 -0.99 -2.77 8.02
C GLY A 39 -0.93 -2.13 9.41
N ILE A 40 -1.76 -1.11 9.65
CA ILE A 40 -1.86 -0.45 10.94
C ILE A 40 -2.87 -1.09 11.88
N ALA A 41 -3.72 -1.96 11.36
CA ALA A 41 -4.66 -2.74 12.16
C ALA A 41 -4.42 -4.24 11.90
N PRO A 42 -4.72 -5.09 12.86
CA PRO A 42 -5.51 -4.82 14.07
C PRO A 42 -4.74 -4.21 15.25
N ARG A 43 -3.42 -4.40 15.36
CA ARG A 43 -2.68 -4.05 16.59
C ARG A 43 -1.85 -2.76 16.51
N ASP A 44 -1.30 -2.46 15.36
CA ASP A 44 -0.27 -1.42 15.22
C ASP A 44 -0.81 0.00 15.44
N PHE A 45 -2.12 0.25 15.29
CA PHE A 45 -2.67 1.57 15.59
C PHE A 45 -2.60 1.91 17.09
N PHE A 46 -2.74 0.91 17.98
CA PHE A 46 -2.53 1.13 19.42
C PHE A 46 -1.08 1.51 19.70
N ALA A 47 -0.13 0.71 19.17
CA ALA A 47 1.29 1.00 19.30
C ALA A 47 1.64 2.36 18.67
N GLY A 48 1.06 2.67 17.52
CA GLY A 48 1.23 3.95 16.85
C GLY A 48 0.71 5.13 17.66
N ILE A 49 -0.46 5.02 18.27
CA ILE A 49 -1.01 6.06 19.16
C ILE A 49 -0.14 6.20 20.41
N ALA A 50 0.12 5.10 21.11
CA ALA A 50 0.87 5.11 22.38
C ALA A 50 2.28 5.69 22.18
N THR A 51 3.02 5.22 21.18
CA THR A 51 4.39 5.68 20.91
C THR A 51 4.44 7.15 20.50
N ASN A 52 3.53 7.60 19.63
CA ASN A 52 3.47 9.00 19.22
C ASN A 52 3.05 9.96 20.35
N LEU A 53 2.35 9.48 21.38
CA LEU A 53 1.97 10.28 22.54
C LEU A 53 2.95 10.18 23.71
N THR A 54 3.88 9.22 23.69
CA THR A 54 4.89 9.07 24.73
C THR A 54 6.03 10.08 24.54
N PRO A 55 6.34 10.95 25.52
CA PRO A 55 7.38 11.97 25.38
C PRO A 55 8.72 11.39 24.94
N GLY A 56 9.33 11.99 23.92
CA GLY A 56 10.64 11.58 23.38
C GLY A 56 10.62 10.37 22.44
N GLN A 57 9.49 9.66 22.32
CA GLN A 57 9.35 8.54 21.40
C GLN A 57 8.64 8.95 20.11
N GLY A 58 9.01 8.36 18.98
CA GLY A 58 8.37 8.55 17.69
C GLY A 58 8.01 7.20 17.08
N HIS A 59 6.79 7.05 16.59
CA HIS A 59 6.38 5.88 15.84
C HIS A 59 6.84 5.99 14.37
N ARG A 60 7.03 4.84 13.71
CA ARG A 60 7.38 4.76 12.28
C ARG A 60 6.42 5.58 11.40
N TYR A 61 5.14 5.60 11.75
CA TYR A 61 4.10 6.34 11.03
C TYR A 61 3.56 7.51 11.84
N PRO A 62 3.14 8.61 11.16
CA PRO A 62 2.51 9.75 11.83
C PRO A 62 1.22 9.36 12.55
N LEU A 63 0.83 10.17 13.52
CA LEU A 63 -0.29 9.90 14.42
C LEU A 63 -1.67 9.96 13.74
N PHE A 64 -1.85 10.78 12.70
CA PHE A 64 -3.16 11.19 12.20
C PHE A 64 -4.09 10.03 11.83
N HIS A 65 -3.65 9.14 10.95
CA HIS A 65 -4.52 8.05 10.50
C HIS A 65 -4.74 7.00 11.60
N ASN A 66 -3.75 6.79 12.48
CA ASN A 66 -3.90 5.92 13.66
C ASN A 66 -5.01 6.45 14.58
N LEU A 67 -5.09 7.77 14.81
CA LEU A 67 -6.19 8.39 15.56
C LEU A 67 -7.54 8.23 14.85
N VAL A 68 -7.60 8.42 13.52
CA VAL A 68 -8.84 8.22 12.75
C VAL A 68 -9.36 6.80 12.93
N VAL A 69 -8.49 5.79 12.76
CA VAL A 69 -8.87 4.38 12.95
C VAL A 69 -9.22 4.11 14.40
N GLY A 70 -8.41 4.57 15.36
CA GLY A 70 -8.66 4.39 16.80
C GLY A 70 -10.01 4.94 17.24
N LEU A 71 -10.36 6.16 16.81
CA LEU A 71 -11.66 6.78 17.11
C LEU A 71 -12.84 5.99 16.52
N LEU A 72 -12.69 5.51 15.28
CA LEU A 72 -13.74 4.72 14.62
C LEU A 72 -13.85 3.30 15.20
N CYS A 73 -12.81 2.78 15.83
CA CYS A 73 -12.84 1.50 16.54
C CYS A 73 -13.46 1.58 17.95
N LEU A 74 -13.71 2.77 18.49
CA LEU A 74 -14.31 2.91 19.84
C LEU A 74 -15.59 2.08 20.06
N PRO A 75 -16.53 1.93 19.09
CA PRO A 75 -17.70 1.08 19.27
C PRO A 75 -17.37 -0.40 19.52
N VAL A 76 -16.19 -0.88 19.12
CA VAL A 76 -15.71 -2.24 19.37
C VAL A 76 -14.85 -2.29 20.64
N LEU A 77 -14.01 -1.28 20.83
CA LEU A 77 -13.03 -1.22 21.92
C LEU A 77 -13.68 -0.96 23.29
N LEU A 78 -14.66 -0.03 23.36
CA LEU A 78 -15.32 0.30 24.62
C LEU A 78 -16.04 -0.90 25.25
N PRO A 79 -16.90 -1.67 24.52
CA PRO A 79 -17.50 -2.86 25.08
C PRO A 79 -16.49 -3.93 25.52
N ALA A 80 -15.35 -4.06 24.83
CA ALA A 80 -14.29 -4.98 25.21
C ALA A 80 -13.62 -4.49 26.52
N ALA A 81 -13.25 -3.21 26.61
CA ALA A 81 -12.66 -2.62 27.81
C ALA A 81 -13.58 -2.71 29.03
N LEU A 82 -14.90 -2.54 28.86
CA LEU A 82 -15.89 -2.66 29.94
C LEU A 82 -16.05 -4.08 30.51
N ARG A 83 -15.51 -5.10 29.85
CA ARG A 83 -15.49 -6.48 30.33
C ARG A 83 -14.26 -6.79 31.20
N ALA A 84 -13.30 -5.87 31.31
CA ALA A 84 -12.14 -6.05 32.14
C ALA A 84 -12.56 -6.10 33.62
N ASP A 85 -12.06 -7.09 34.34
CA ASP A 85 -12.35 -7.26 35.79
C ASP A 85 -11.78 -6.12 36.62
N GLU A 86 -10.66 -5.55 36.14
CA GLU A 86 -9.99 -4.42 36.77
C GLU A 86 -9.63 -3.35 35.71
N TRP A 87 -9.67 -2.07 36.13
CA TRP A 87 -9.24 -0.94 35.27
C TRP A 87 -7.71 -0.74 35.31
N THR A 88 -6.98 -1.85 35.21
CA THR A 88 -5.52 -1.84 35.06
C THR A 88 -5.15 -2.06 33.57
N LEU A 89 -4.02 -1.51 33.15
CA LEU A 89 -3.58 -1.66 31.76
C LEU A 89 -3.46 -3.12 31.31
N PRO A 90 -2.90 -4.05 32.12
CA PRO A 90 -2.85 -5.46 31.73
C PRO A 90 -4.24 -6.08 31.51
N SER A 91 -5.18 -5.89 32.45
CA SER A 91 -6.55 -6.44 32.35
C SER A 91 -7.32 -5.86 31.16
N LEU A 92 -7.19 -4.54 30.91
CA LEU A 92 -7.76 -3.89 29.73
C LEU A 92 -7.19 -4.47 28.44
N MET A 93 -5.87 -4.63 28.35
CA MET A 93 -5.21 -5.18 27.15
C MET A 93 -5.57 -6.64 26.90
N GLU A 94 -5.75 -7.45 27.93
CA GLU A 94 -6.21 -8.82 27.82
C GLU A 94 -7.56 -8.89 27.11
N GLN A 95 -8.53 -8.06 27.48
CA GLN A 95 -9.86 -8.01 26.88
C GLN A 95 -9.86 -7.36 25.48
N ILE A 96 -9.02 -6.37 25.26
CA ILE A 96 -8.94 -5.65 23.97
C ILE A 96 -8.22 -6.48 22.91
N LEU A 97 -7.14 -7.19 23.26
CA LEU A 97 -6.34 -7.95 22.29
C LEU A 97 -6.92 -9.31 21.90
N THR A 98 -8.17 -9.57 22.25
CA THR A 98 -8.86 -10.81 21.85
C THR A 98 -9.11 -10.87 20.33
N VAL A 99 -9.15 -12.07 19.75
CA VAL A 99 -9.40 -12.28 18.33
C VAL A 99 -10.68 -11.58 17.85
N PRO A 100 -11.84 -11.68 18.55
CA PRO A 100 -13.07 -10.99 18.11
C PRO A 100 -12.93 -9.47 18.06
N THR A 101 -12.33 -8.86 19.09
CA THR A 101 -12.13 -7.41 19.16
C THR A 101 -11.19 -6.93 18.07
N MET A 102 -10.05 -7.61 17.89
CA MET A 102 -9.06 -7.26 16.88
C MET A 102 -9.61 -7.47 15.45
N THR A 103 -10.38 -8.51 15.23
CA THR A 103 -11.10 -8.73 13.97
C THR A 103 -12.05 -7.57 13.66
N GLY A 104 -12.83 -7.12 14.65
CA GLY A 104 -13.72 -5.96 14.50
C GLY A 104 -12.96 -4.68 14.14
N CYS A 105 -11.85 -4.40 14.82
CA CYS A 105 -10.98 -3.25 14.53
C CYS A 105 -10.38 -3.34 13.11
N SER A 106 -9.95 -4.52 12.68
CA SER A 106 -9.42 -4.75 11.34
C SER A 106 -10.45 -4.48 10.25
N ILE A 107 -11.69 -4.98 10.41
CA ILE A 107 -12.79 -4.71 9.49
C ILE A 107 -13.05 -3.20 9.37
N ILE A 108 -13.12 -2.49 10.49
CA ILE A 108 -13.34 -1.04 10.49
C ILE A 108 -12.20 -0.32 9.74
N ALA A 109 -10.95 -0.64 10.02
CA ALA A 109 -9.81 -0.03 9.34
C ALA A 109 -9.83 -0.26 7.83
N LYS A 110 -10.16 -1.49 7.39
CA LYS A 110 -10.29 -1.85 5.97
C LYS A 110 -11.47 -1.13 5.29
N VAL A 111 -12.60 -0.99 5.97
CA VAL A 111 -13.75 -0.21 5.45
C VAL A 111 -13.39 1.25 5.32
N VAL A 112 -12.67 1.83 6.28
CA VAL A 112 -12.16 3.21 6.20
C VAL A 112 -11.24 3.38 4.98
N GLY A 113 -10.29 2.45 4.79
CA GLY A 113 -9.42 2.42 3.61
C GLY A 113 -10.21 2.38 2.31
N LEU A 114 -11.21 1.50 2.23
CA LEU A 114 -12.09 1.37 1.06
C LEU A 114 -12.89 2.65 0.77
N LEU A 115 -13.45 3.29 1.79
CA LEU A 115 -14.15 4.56 1.62
C LEU A 115 -13.21 5.66 1.09
N MET A 116 -11.98 5.72 1.60
CA MET A 116 -10.96 6.66 1.12
C MET A 116 -10.53 6.35 -0.33
N ALA A 117 -10.43 5.08 -0.70
CA ALA A 117 -10.18 4.67 -2.08
C ALA A 117 -11.34 5.08 -3.02
N CYS A 118 -12.59 4.89 -2.61
CA CYS A 118 -13.76 5.37 -3.35
C CYS A 118 -13.71 6.90 -3.57
N VAL A 119 -13.31 7.66 -2.56
CA VAL A 119 -13.10 9.11 -2.70
C VAL A 119 -11.99 9.40 -3.71
N SER A 120 -10.90 8.62 -3.72
CA SER A 120 -9.80 8.76 -4.69
C SER A 120 -10.30 8.57 -6.13
N VAL A 121 -11.16 7.57 -6.40
CA VAL A 121 -11.80 7.35 -7.71
C VAL A 121 -12.67 8.55 -8.11
N LEU A 122 -13.44 9.12 -7.17
CA LEU A 122 -14.22 10.32 -7.43
C LEU A 122 -13.36 11.54 -7.76
N VAL A 123 -12.26 11.71 -7.05
CA VAL A 123 -11.36 12.86 -7.22
C VAL A 123 -10.63 12.81 -8.54
N ILE A 124 -10.10 11.64 -8.96
CA ILE A 124 -9.42 11.51 -10.25
C ILE A 124 -10.39 11.77 -11.41
N ALA A 125 -11.64 11.26 -11.32
CA ALA A 125 -12.70 11.55 -12.28
C ALA A 125 -12.98 13.05 -12.38
N ARG A 126 -13.07 13.74 -11.23
CA ARG A 126 -13.30 15.18 -11.17
C ARG A 126 -12.14 15.98 -11.78
N ILE A 127 -10.89 15.62 -11.47
CA ILE A 127 -9.71 16.27 -12.04
C ILE A 127 -9.72 16.12 -13.57
N ALA A 128 -9.89 14.91 -14.09
CA ALA A 128 -9.90 14.65 -15.52
C ALA A 128 -11.08 15.31 -16.24
N ARG A 129 -12.27 15.34 -15.62
CA ARG A 129 -13.45 16.06 -16.15
C ARG A 129 -13.20 17.56 -16.28
N ARG A 130 -12.57 18.18 -15.28
CA ARG A 130 -12.28 19.63 -15.26
C ARG A 130 -11.21 20.02 -16.27
N THR A 131 -10.15 19.23 -16.37
CA THR A 131 -8.96 19.56 -17.17
C THR A 131 -9.02 19.05 -18.61
N ALA A 132 -9.87 18.06 -18.90
CA ALA A 132 -10.01 17.48 -20.23
C ALA A 132 -11.49 17.41 -20.67
N SER A 133 -12.23 16.36 -20.26
CA SER A 133 -13.64 16.18 -20.63
C SER A 133 -14.39 15.28 -19.64
N ALA A 134 -15.73 15.28 -19.71
CA ALA A 134 -16.54 14.36 -18.90
C ALA A 134 -16.22 12.89 -19.25
N GLU A 135 -15.98 12.58 -20.52
CA GLU A 135 -15.62 11.24 -20.98
C GLU A 135 -14.24 10.82 -20.42
N ALA A 136 -13.23 11.72 -20.46
CA ALA A 136 -11.93 11.48 -19.85
C ALA A 136 -12.04 11.21 -18.33
N GLY A 137 -12.95 11.91 -17.64
CA GLY A 137 -13.22 11.66 -16.23
C GLY A 137 -13.75 10.25 -15.94
N ARG A 138 -14.69 9.75 -16.74
CA ARG A 138 -15.22 8.38 -16.60
C ARG A 138 -14.14 7.34 -16.84
N TRP A 139 -13.36 7.50 -17.89
CA TRP A 139 -12.27 6.57 -18.22
C TRP A 139 -11.14 6.58 -17.21
N ALA A 140 -10.77 7.75 -16.67
CA ALA A 140 -9.79 7.84 -15.59
C ALA A 140 -10.26 7.08 -14.34
N ALA A 141 -11.55 7.19 -13.98
CA ALA A 141 -12.13 6.41 -12.88
C ALA A 141 -12.09 4.91 -13.14
N ILE A 142 -12.42 4.45 -14.36
CA ILE A 142 -12.39 3.03 -14.74
C ILE A 142 -10.95 2.50 -14.64
N TRP A 143 -9.97 3.20 -15.24
CA TRP A 143 -8.58 2.75 -15.19
C TRP A 143 -8.05 2.70 -13.76
N LEU A 144 -8.34 3.70 -12.91
CA LEU A 144 -7.95 3.63 -11.51
C LEU A 144 -8.59 2.44 -10.79
N ALA A 145 -9.91 2.26 -10.97
CA ALA A 145 -10.67 1.18 -10.32
C ALA A 145 -10.22 -0.24 -10.75
N THR A 146 -9.58 -0.37 -11.92
CA THR A 146 -9.06 -1.63 -12.46
C THR A 146 -7.54 -1.78 -12.31
N SER A 147 -6.86 -0.88 -11.59
CA SER A 147 -5.43 -1.00 -11.29
C SER A 147 -5.19 -2.03 -10.18
N LEU A 148 -4.31 -3.01 -10.41
CA LEU A 148 -4.00 -4.08 -9.45
C LEU A 148 -3.52 -3.52 -8.11
N SER A 149 -2.49 -2.65 -8.11
CA SER A 149 -1.98 -2.05 -6.87
C SER A 149 -3.05 -1.22 -6.16
N PHE A 150 -3.87 -0.46 -6.89
CA PHE A 150 -4.93 0.32 -6.29
C PHE A 150 -6.05 -0.56 -5.72
N ALA A 151 -6.38 -1.67 -6.39
CA ALA A 151 -7.32 -2.66 -5.87
C ALA A 151 -6.83 -3.30 -4.57
N TYR A 152 -5.54 -3.57 -4.44
CA TYR A 152 -4.95 -4.08 -3.21
C TYR A 152 -4.92 -3.05 -2.09
N TYR A 153 -4.23 -1.92 -2.29
CA TYR A 153 -4.04 -0.89 -1.25
C TYR A 153 -5.31 -0.11 -0.91
N GLY A 154 -6.33 -0.19 -1.75
CA GLY A 154 -7.63 0.46 -1.51
C GLY A 154 -8.51 -0.21 -0.44
N ARG A 155 -8.16 -1.41 0.04
CA ARG A 155 -8.98 -2.15 1.03
C ARG A 155 -8.22 -2.74 2.20
N VAL A 156 -6.90 -2.85 2.11
CA VAL A 156 -6.08 -3.31 3.25
C VAL A 156 -5.92 -2.18 4.26
N SER A 157 -5.58 -2.51 5.50
CA SER A 157 -5.42 -1.53 6.58
C SER A 157 -4.07 -0.76 6.50
N ASN A 158 -3.56 -0.55 5.29
CA ASN A 158 -2.31 0.16 5.02
C ASN A 158 -2.54 1.67 4.83
N LEU A 159 -1.52 2.48 5.04
CA LEU A 159 -1.58 3.94 4.90
C LEU A 159 -1.52 4.44 3.45
N ASP A 160 -1.19 3.56 2.48
CA ASP A 160 -0.97 3.95 1.08
C ASP A 160 -2.25 4.43 0.38
N GLY A 161 -3.38 3.77 0.57
CA GLY A 161 -4.67 4.25 0.11
C GLY A 161 -5.09 5.58 0.76
N PRO A 162 -5.07 5.69 2.10
CA PRO A 162 -5.41 6.90 2.83
C PRO A 162 -4.61 8.15 2.43
N TYR A 163 -3.27 8.06 2.41
CA TYR A 163 -2.50 9.26 2.05
C TYR A 163 -2.71 9.67 0.59
N LEU A 164 -2.94 8.70 -0.30
CA LEU A 164 -3.22 8.96 -1.72
C LEU A 164 -4.52 9.76 -1.89
N MET A 165 -5.57 9.45 -1.10
CA MET A 165 -6.81 10.23 -1.09
C MET A 165 -6.55 11.70 -0.71
N TRP A 166 -5.81 11.94 0.37
CA TRP A 166 -5.49 13.29 0.80
C TRP A 166 -4.65 14.03 -0.25
N THR A 167 -3.68 13.34 -0.86
CA THR A 167 -2.85 13.86 -1.96
C THR A 167 -3.73 14.24 -3.17
N ALA A 168 -4.66 13.38 -3.57
CA ALA A 168 -5.56 13.65 -4.68
C ALA A 168 -6.47 14.87 -4.40
N LEU A 169 -7.03 14.97 -3.19
CA LEU A 169 -7.83 16.13 -2.77
C LEU A 169 -6.99 17.42 -2.76
N ALA A 170 -5.75 17.37 -2.29
CA ALA A 170 -4.83 18.50 -2.32
C ALA A 170 -4.56 18.93 -3.78
N MET A 171 -4.29 17.99 -4.69
CA MET A 171 -4.05 18.31 -6.11
C MET A 171 -5.29 18.91 -6.79
N ASP A 172 -6.50 18.44 -6.49
CA ASP A 172 -7.74 19.10 -6.97
C ASP A 172 -7.84 20.56 -6.48
N ARG A 173 -7.40 20.85 -5.24
CA ARG A 173 -7.32 22.22 -4.72
C ARG A 173 -6.21 23.02 -5.37
N LEU A 174 -5.04 22.45 -5.63
CA LEU A 174 -3.96 23.13 -6.36
C LEU A 174 -4.42 23.59 -7.75
N LEU A 175 -5.19 22.75 -8.47
CA LEU A 175 -5.81 23.15 -9.73
C LEU A 175 -6.79 24.32 -9.56
N THR A 176 -7.54 24.37 -8.45
CA THR A 176 -8.43 25.50 -8.14
C THR A 176 -7.63 26.76 -7.79
N VAL A 177 -6.56 26.63 -7.01
CA VAL A 177 -5.61 27.73 -6.71
C VAL A 177 -5.05 28.31 -7.98
N ALA A 178 -4.57 27.46 -8.90
CA ALA A 178 -3.98 27.90 -10.16
C ALA A 178 -5.00 28.65 -11.05
N GLN A 179 -6.29 28.33 -10.95
CA GLN A 179 -7.37 28.96 -11.69
C GLN A 179 -7.90 30.25 -11.01
N ASP A 180 -8.39 30.12 -9.77
CA ASP A 180 -9.23 31.12 -9.09
C ASP A 180 -8.43 32.04 -8.16
N ARG A 181 -7.30 31.57 -7.64
CA ARG A 181 -6.38 32.30 -6.71
C ARG A 181 -7.06 32.83 -5.44
N ARG A 182 -8.12 32.16 -4.97
CA ARG A 182 -8.82 32.57 -3.74
C ARG A 182 -8.04 32.07 -2.52
N ARG A 183 -7.87 32.94 -1.50
CA ARG A 183 -7.13 32.64 -0.26
C ARG A 183 -7.57 31.33 0.40
N ARG A 184 -8.88 31.05 0.45
CA ARG A 184 -9.42 29.80 1.00
C ARG A 184 -8.90 28.54 0.31
N ASP A 185 -8.68 28.60 -1.02
CA ASP A 185 -8.22 27.43 -1.78
C ASP A 185 -6.74 27.17 -1.52
N TYR A 186 -5.93 28.22 -1.29
CA TYR A 186 -4.56 28.13 -0.81
C TYR A 186 -4.50 27.46 0.56
N LEU A 187 -5.31 27.90 1.52
CA LEU A 187 -5.38 27.33 2.86
C LEU A 187 -5.81 25.86 2.82
N LEU A 188 -6.88 25.55 2.06
CA LEU A 188 -7.37 24.17 1.91
C LEU A 188 -6.32 23.27 1.24
N PHE A 189 -5.60 23.76 0.23
CA PHE A 189 -4.49 23.00 -0.36
C PHE A 189 -3.42 22.69 0.70
N GLY A 190 -2.99 23.68 1.49
CA GLY A 190 -2.01 23.50 2.56
C GLY A 190 -2.48 22.48 3.62
N VAL A 191 -3.73 22.61 4.10
CA VAL A 191 -4.30 21.69 5.09
C VAL A 191 -4.37 20.24 4.56
N LEU A 192 -4.86 20.05 3.33
CA LEU A 192 -4.98 18.72 2.72
C LEU A 192 -3.61 18.09 2.42
N ALA A 193 -2.65 18.88 1.95
CA ALA A 193 -1.27 18.44 1.77
C ALA A 193 -0.64 18.06 3.11
N GLY A 194 -0.85 18.87 4.16
CA GLY A 194 -0.42 18.55 5.52
C GLY A 194 -1.07 17.28 6.07
N ALA A 195 -2.36 17.06 5.81
CA ALA A 195 -3.06 15.83 6.18
C ALA A 195 -2.48 14.58 5.46
N ALA A 196 -2.12 14.72 4.17
CA ALA A 196 -1.45 13.66 3.43
C ALA A 196 -0.11 13.27 4.08
N VAL A 197 0.73 14.27 4.39
CA VAL A 197 2.04 14.08 5.05
C VAL A 197 1.86 13.55 6.48
N ALA A 198 0.87 14.05 7.23
CA ALA A 198 0.54 13.56 8.57
C ALA A 198 -0.09 12.15 8.57
N THR A 199 -0.51 11.64 7.43
CA THR A 199 -0.92 10.24 7.24
C THR A 199 0.30 9.36 6.93
N LYS A 200 1.14 9.80 5.98
CA LYS A 200 2.38 9.10 5.59
C LYS A 200 3.40 10.15 5.11
N ASP A 201 4.53 10.22 5.77
CA ASP A 201 5.56 11.26 5.51
C ASP A 201 5.92 11.38 4.03
N GLN A 202 6.05 10.25 3.35
CA GLN A 202 6.44 10.18 1.93
C GLN A 202 5.48 10.94 0.97
N ALA A 203 4.27 11.29 1.43
CA ALA A 203 3.31 12.06 0.64
C ALA A 203 3.87 13.42 0.17
N TYR A 204 4.82 14.02 0.92
CA TYR A 204 5.41 15.30 0.53
C TYR A 204 6.07 15.24 -0.85
N ALA A 205 6.62 14.07 -1.21
CA ALA A 205 7.27 13.86 -2.50
C ALA A 205 6.37 14.22 -3.70
N GLY A 206 5.07 13.92 -3.61
CA GLY A 206 4.10 14.25 -4.65
C GLY A 206 3.84 15.75 -4.83
N PHE A 207 4.24 16.60 -3.86
CA PHE A 207 3.96 18.04 -3.88
C PHE A 207 5.15 18.90 -4.36
N VAL A 208 6.37 18.38 -4.38
CA VAL A 208 7.59 19.15 -4.66
C VAL A 208 7.55 19.77 -6.05
N LEU A 209 7.47 18.98 -7.12
CA LEU A 209 7.43 19.53 -8.48
C LEU A 209 6.15 20.32 -8.77
N PRO A 210 4.93 19.85 -8.43
CA PRO A 210 3.73 20.64 -8.62
C PRO A 210 3.79 21.98 -7.87
N GLY A 211 4.25 21.99 -6.63
CA GLY A 211 4.42 23.20 -5.83
C GLY A 211 5.40 24.16 -6.47
N LEU A 212 6.58 23.69 -6.86
CA LEU A 212 7.58 24.51 -7.54
C LEU A 212 7.03 25.11 -8.84
N VAL A 213 6.44 24.29 -9.70
CA VAL A 213 5.94 24.74 -11.01
C VAL A 213 4.77 25.73 -10.86
N TYR A 214 3.75 25.37 -10.08
CA TYR A 214 2.47 26.09 -10.06
C TYR A 214 2.39 27.21 -9.03
N LEU A 215 3.14 27.11 -7.93
CA LEU A 215 3.16 28.15 -6.91
C LEU A 215 4.31 29.14 -7.10
N VAL A 216 5.40 28.75 -7.73
CA VAL A 216 6.60 29.59 -7.88
C VAL A 216 6.84 30.00 -9.32
N LEU A 217 7.12 29.06 -10.23
CA LEU A 217 7.64 29.39 -11.58
C LEU A 217 6.59 30.01 -12.51
N LEU A 218 5.36 29.51 -12.55
CA LEU A 218 4.31 30.07 -13.42
C LEU A 218 3.92 31.50 -13.06
N PRO A 219 3.73 31.86 -11.78
CA PRO A 219 3.47 33.24 -11.40
C PRO A 219 4.62 34.21 -11.71
N MET A 220 5.88 33.75 -11.67
CA MET A 220 7.04 34.58 -12.03
C MET A 220 7.07 34.98 -13.50
N ARG A 221 6.58 34.09 -14.40
CA ARG A 221 6.52 34.35 -15.86
C ARG A 221 5.30 35.13 -16.31
N SER A 222 4.43 35.50 -15.39
CA SER A 222 3.22 36.26 -15.72
C SER A 222 3.55 37.75 -15.91
N ASP A 223 3.10 38.39 -17.00
CA ASP A 223 3.21 39.82 -17.25
C ASP A 223 2.26 40.68 -16.37
N ARG A 224 1.73 40.09 -15.31
CA ARG A 224 0.81 40.75 -14.39
C ARG A 224 1.49 41.80 -13.54
N PRO A 225 0.74 42.88 -13.13
CA PRO A 225 1.25 43.92 -12.23
C PRO A 225 1.85 43.37 -10.93
N PHE A 226 2.70 44.13 -10.27
CA PHE A 226 3.41 43.75 -9.05
C PHE A 226 2.47 43.38 -7.89
N GLY A 227 1.41 44.15 -7.66
CA GLY A 227 0.46 43.89 -6.55
C GLY A 227 -0.19 42.49 -6.52
N PRO A 228 -0.74 41.99 -7.63
CA PRO A 228 -1.25 40.61 -7.70
C PRO A 228 -0.20 39.51 -7.48
N ARG A 229 1.09 39.79 -7.79
CA ARG A 229 2.19 38.86 -7.49
C ARG A 229 2.49 38.81 -5.99
N VAL A 230 2.56 39.95 -5.31
CA VAL A 230 2.75 40.01 -3.86
C VAL A 230 1.65 39.29 -3.13
N ALA A 231 0.39 39.52 -3.48
CA ALA A 231 -0.75 38.81 -2.89
C ALA A 231 -0.68 37.28 -3.14
N HIS A 232 -0.22 36.87 -4.31
CA HIS A 232 -0.02 35.44 -4.60
C HIS A 232 1.03 34.83 -3.67
N TYR A 233 2.23 35.45 -3.55
CA TYR A 233 3.28 34.89 -2.68
C TYR A 233 2.93 34.96 -1.20
N ALA A 234 2.20 35.99 -0.76
CA ALA A 234 1.63 36.00 0.59
C ALA A 234 0.70 34.80 0.83
N ASN A 235 -0.17 34.48 -0.14
CA ASN A 235 -1.02 33.30 -0.04
C ASN A 235 -0.22 31.98 -0.10
N VAL A 236 0.89 31.90 -0.84
CA VAL A 236 1.82 30.75 -0.80
C VAL A 236 2.42 30.61 0.60
N GLY A 237 2.85 31.72 1.23
CA GLY A 237 3.29 31.72 2.63
C GLY A 237 2.21 31.18 3.58
N PHE A 238 0.96 31.61 3.43
CA PHE A 238 -0.15 31.05 4.21
C PHE A 238 -0.40 29.57 3.93
N THR A 239 -0.25 29.10 2.69
CA THR A 239 -0.32 27.67 2.34
C THR A 239 0.74 26.87 3.08
N THR A 240 1.99 27.33 3.05
CA THR A 240 3.12 26.69 3.73
C THR A 240 2.88 26.61 5.24
N LEU A 241 2.45 27.73 5.84
CA LEU A 241 2.10 27.77 7.26
C LEU A 241 0.96 26.81 7.60
N ALA A 242 -0.14 26.82 6.82
CA ALA A 242 -1.27 25.92 7.02
C ALA A 242 -0.86 24.45 6.90
N GLY A 243 -0.01 24.12 5.92
CA GLY A 243 0.56 22.78 5.76
C GLY A 243 1.43 22.38 6.95
N ALA A 244 2.36 23.23 7.37
CA ALA A 244 3.24 22.97 8.52
C ALA A 244 2.45 22.80 9.82
N LEU A 245 1.46 23.66 10.07
CA LEU A 245 0.57 23.54 11.23
C LEU A 245 -0.25 22.25 11.17
N SER A 246 -0.74 21.84 9.99
CA SER A 246 -1.47 20.59 9.84
C SER A 246 -0.57 19.38 10.11
N VAL A 247 0.66 19.36 9.60
CA VAL A 247 1.65 18.31 9.89
C VAL A 247 1.98 18.29 11.39
N GLY A 248 2.21 19.45 12.01
CA GLY A 248 2.52 19.57 13.43
C GLY A 248 1.37 19.09 14.33
N LEU A 249 0.13 19.53 14.03
CA LEU A 249 -1.08 19.16 14.78
C LEU A 249 -1.42 17.67 14.58
N LEU A 250 -1.64 17.28 13.32
CA LEU A 250 -2.14 15.95 12.97
C LEU A 250 -1.06 14.88 13.11
N GLY A 251 0.21 15.22 12.87
CA GLY A 251 1.35 14.32 13.04
C GLY A 251 1.82 14.13 14.49
N GLY A 252 1.16 14.78 15.44
CA GLY A 252 1.48 14.65 16.87
C GLY A 252 2.57 15.60 17.38
N GLY A 253 3.10 16.51 16.55
CA GLY A 253 4.21 17.40 16.90
C GLY A 253 3.89 18.40 18.02
N LEU A 254 2.62 18.79 18.21
CA LEU A 254 2.21 19.63 19.33
C LEU A 254 2.00 18.82 20.63
N LEU A 255 1.64 17.55 20.52
CA LEU A 255 1.41 16.68 21.68
C LEU A 255 2.72 16.09 22.19
N ASN A 256 3.65 15.78 21.31
CA ASN A 256 4.96 15.21 21.60
C ASN A 256 6.05 15.83 20.69
N PRO A 257 6.47 17.08 20.96
CA PRO A 257 7.46 17.78 20.11
C PRO A 257 8.79 17.05 19.99
N SER A 258 9.28 16.49 21.10
CA SER A 258 10.57 15.76 21.12
C SER A 258 10.52 14.47 20.32
N GLY A 259 9.44 13.70 20.42
CA GLY A 259 9.22 12.50 19.61
C GLY A 259 9.03 12.81 18.12
N PHE A 260 8.32 13.90 17.79
CA PHE A 260 8.19 14.38 16.42
C PHE A 260 9.55 14.74 15.81
N VAL A 261 10.40 15.47 16.56
CA VAL A 261 11.76 15.80 16.12
C VAL A 261 12.63 14.54 15.97
N ALA A 262 12.53 13.58 16.91
CA ALA A 262 13.25 12.30 16.83
C ALA A 262 12.86 11.54 15.54
N ARG A 263 11.55 11.46 15.21
CA ARG A 263 11.07 10.85 13.98
C ARG A 263 11.59 11.56 12.73
N VAL A 264 11.55 12.89 12.69
CA VAL A 264 12.10 13.66 11.55
C VAL A 264 13.58 13.37 11.35
N ARG A 265 14.36 13.29 12.43
CA ARG A 265 15.80 12.94 12.37
C ARG A 265 16.01 11.51 11.84
N GLU A 266 15.21 10.54 12.30
CA GLU A 266 15.26 9.16 11.82
C GLU A 266 14.98 9.10 10.31
N LEU A 267 13.92 9.76 9.84
CA LEU A 267 13.54 9.77 8.43
C LEU A 267 14.54 10.49 7.52
N THR A 268 15.20 11.54 8.02
CA THR A 268 16.22 12.27 7.26
C THR A 268 17.63 11.67 7.40
N GLY A 269 17.84 10.78 8.37
CA GLY A 269 19.09 10.09 8.66
C GLY A 269 19.19 8.70 8.04
N GLY A 270 19.16 7.68 8.88
CA GLY A 270 19.43 6.28 8.51
C GLY A 270 18.22 5.47 8.05
N ALA A 271 17.02 5.73 8.60
CA ALA A 271 15.86 4.85 8.42
C ALA A 271 15.41 4.66 6.97
N SER A 272 15.62 5.65 6.10
CA SER A 272 15.36 5.52 4.66
C SER A 272 16.44 4.70 3.94
N GLN A 273 17.55 4.39 4.61
CA GLN A 273 18.73 3.71 4.05
C GLN A 273 18.77 2.23 4.40
N ASP A 274 18.21 1.83 5.54
CA ASP A 274 18.24 0.47 6.05
C ASP A 274 17.48 -0.54 5.16
N TRP A 275 16.64 -0.03 4.24
CA TRP A 275 15.78 -0.84 3.38
C TRP A 275 15.96 -0.54 1.89
N MET A 276 17.09 0.04 1.47
CA MET A 276 17.39 0.24 0.05
C MET A 276 17.54 -1.09 -0.66
N THR A 277 16.96 -1.18 -1.85
CA THR A 277 17.09 -2.35 -2.72
C THR A 277 18.17 -2.13 -3.80
N TYR A 278 18.41 -0.87 -4.17
CA TYR A 278 19.36 -0.48 -5.21
C TYR A 278 20.46 0.41 -4.62
N GLU A 279 21.67 0.28 -5.15
CA GLU A 279 22.76 1.17 -4.79
C GLU A 279 22.49 2.62 -5.19
N ARG A 280 23.03 3.57 -4.43
CA ARG A 280 23.01 5.01 -4.76
C ARG A 280 24.06 5.40 -5.80
N SER A 281 24.31 4.55 -6.78
CA SER A 281 25.17 4.79 -7.94
C SER A 281 24.31 5.10 -9.17
N THR A 282 24.91 5.67 -10.20
CA THR A 282 24.22 5.87 -11.49
C THR A 282 23.70 4.55 -12.05
N ALA A 283 24.47 3.46 -11.91
CA ALA A 283 24.06 2.12 -12.34
C ALA A 283 22.83 1.64 -11.57
N GLY A 284 22.82 1.77 -10.23
CA GLY A 284 21.67 1.39 -9.40
C GLY A 284 20.42 2.20 -9.70
N VAL A 285 20.55 3.51 -9.95
CA VAL A 285 19.42 4.36 -10.37
C VAL A 285 18.86 3.92 -11.73
N LEU A 286 19.73 3.66 -12.72
CA LEU A 286 19.32 3.20 -14.04
C LEU A 286 18.65 1.82 -13.97
N GLN A 287 19.18 0.92 -13.15
CA GLN A 287 18.56 -0.39 -12.94
C GLN A 287 17.19 -0.25 -12.27
N ASN A 288 17.06 0.56 -11.22
CA ASN A 288 15.78 0.84 -10.58
C ASN A 288 14.74 1.38 -11.58
N LEU A 289 15.13 2.34 -12.42
CA LEU A 289 14.26 2.88 -13.48
C LEU A 289 13.86 1.81 -14.51
N ALA A 290 14.80 0.94 -14.90
CA ALA A 290 14.52 -0.17 -15.81
C ALA A 290 13.54 -1.17 -15.21
N ASP A 291 13.71 -1.51 -13.93
CA ASP A 291 12.82 -2.44 -13.23
C ASP A 291 11.44 -1.82 -12.99
N ILE A 292 11.36 -0.53 -12.66
CA ILE A 292 10.10 0.22 -12.62
C ILE A 292 9.41 0.18 -14.00
N ALA A 293 10.15 0.36 -15.09
CA ALA A 293 9.57 0.30 -16.42
C ALA A 293 9.05 -1.10 -16.76
N ARG A 294 9.77 -2.16 -16.40
CA ARG A 294 9.36 -3.56 -16.64
C ARG A 294 8.19 -3.99 -15.76
N SER A 295 8.13 -3.52 -14.52
CA SER A 295 7.11 -3.94 -13.54
C SER A 295 5.75 -3.25 -13.70
N GLN A 296 5.58 -2.32 -14.64
CA GLN A 296 4.31 -1.59 -14.79
C GLN A 296 3.13 -2.50 -15.12
N SER A 297 3.35 -3.59 -15.87
CA SER A 297 2.30 -4.57 -16.14
C SER A 297 1.91 -5.36 -14.91
N ASP A 298 2.87 -5.71 -14.07
CA ASP A 298 2.65 -6.52 -12.88
C ASP A 298 2.00 -5.67 -11.77
N PHE A 299 2.35 -4.38 -11.72
CA PHE A 299 1.89 -3.47 -10.66
C PHE A 299 0.54 -2.82 -10.97
N PHE A 300 0.22 -2.53 -12.24
CA PHE A 300 -0.94 -1.72 -12.57
C PHE A 300 -1.92 -2.40 -13.50
N TRP A 301 -1.54 -2.61 -14.78
CA TRP A 301 -2.43 -3.12 -15.82
C TRP A 301 -1.65 -3.88 -16.89
N PRO A 302 -2.31 -4.76 -17.68
CA PRO A 302 -1.69 -5.37 -18.85
C PRO A 302 -1.05 -4.32 -19.78
N TRP A 303 0.06 -4.66 -20.44
CA TRP A 303 0.90 -3.75 -21.21
C TRP A 303 0.15 -2.85 -22.20
N LEU A 304 -0.92 -3.34 -22.84
CA LEU A 304 -1.70 -2.52 -23.76
C LEU A 304 -2.38 -1.33 -23.05
N VAL A 305 -2.83 -1.51 -21.81
CA VAL A 305 -3.41 -0.43 -21.01
C VAL A 305 -2.31 0.51 -20.50
N VAL A 306 -1.16 -0.02 -20.11
CA VAL A 306 0.03 0.79 -19.78
C VAL A 306 0.40 1.67 -20.98
N GLY A 307 0.49 1.09 -22.19
CA GLY A 307 0.75 1.83 -23.42
C GLY A 307 -0.29 2.91 -23.71
N LEU A 308 -1.57 2.63 -23.44
CA LEU A 308 -2.65 3.62 -23.56
C LEU A 308 -2.46 4.80 -22.59
N CYS A 309 -2.03 4.54 -21.36
CA CYS A 309 -1.73 5.59 -20.38
C CYS A 309 -0.54 6.47 -20.84
N TRP A 310 0.53 5.87 -21.33
CA TRP A 310 1.65 6.59 -21.91
C TRP A 310 1.29 7.40 -23.15
N LEU A 311 0.42 6.85 -24.02
CA LEU A 311 -0.14 7.62 -25.13
C LEU A 311 -0.86 8.88 -24.66
N GLY A 312 -1.58 8.82 -23.53
CA GLY A 312 -2.24 9.98 -22.93
C GLY A 312 -1.25 11.07 -22.51
N ILE A 313 -0.10 10.70 -21.96
CA ILE A 313 0.98 11.65 -21.63
C ILE A 313 1.50 12.30 -22.92
N ILE A 314 1.80 11.51 -23.96
CA ILE A 314 2.28 12.01 -25.26
C ILE A 314 1.27 12.97 -25.87
N LEU A 315 -0.02 12.62 -25.87
CA LEU A 315 -1.08 13.48 -26.40
C LEU A 315 -1.15 14.84 -25.67
N VAL A 316 -0.95 14.84 -24.34
CA VAL A 316 -0.91 16.10 -23.56
C VAL A 316 0.34 16.90 -23.89
N LEU A 317 1.49 16.24 -24.04
CA LEU A 317 2.76 16.91 -24.35
C LEU A 317 2.79 17.55 -25.74
N VAL A 318 2.13 16.94 -26.74
CA VAL A 318 2.11 17.45 -28.12
C VAL A 318 0.89 18.30 -28.45
N SER A 319 -0.16 18.32 -27.59
CA SER A 319 -1.36 19.10 -27.86
C SER A 319 -1.09 20.61 -27.79
N ALA A 320 -1.72 21.35 -28.70
CA ALA A 320 -1.70 22.81 -28.64
C ALA A 320 -2.33 23.31 -27.33
N SER A 321 -1.81 24.44 -26.82
CA SER A 321 -2.30 25.07 -25.59
C SER A 321 -3.47 26.00 -25.94
N GLU A 322 -4.68 25.62 -25.57
CA GLU A 322 -5.82 26.54 -25.48
C GLU A 322 -5.84 27.18 -24.08
N GLY A 323 -6.34 28.38 -23.96
CA GLY A 323 -6.43 29.08 -22.68
C GLY A 323 -7.38 28.41 -21.64
N GLY A 324 -7.28 28.84 -20.38
CA GLY A 324 -8.17 28.39 -19.29
C GLY A 324 -7.78 27.06 -18.65
N ILE A 325 -8.71 26.47 -17.89
CA ILE A 325 -8.46 25.27 -17.09
C ILE A 325 -8.18 24.01 -17.93
N ARG A 326 -8.63 23.99 -19.18
CA ARG A 326 -8.36 22.88 -20.12
C ARG A 326 -7.05 23.04 -20.87
N SER A 327 -6.26 24.07 -20.55
CA SER A 327 -4.96 24.27 -21.17
C SER A 327 -4.01 23.12 -20.88
N ARG A 328 -3.01 22.95 -21.76
CA ARG A 328 -1.91 21.97 -21.59
C ARG A 328 -1.26 22.10 -20.22
N THR A 329 -1.07 23.34 -19.72
CA THR A 329 -0.44 23.62 -18.43
C THR A 329 -1.17 22.93 -17.27
N PHE A 330 -2.51 22.99 -17.21
CA PHE A 330 -3.27 22.34 -16.15
C PHE A 330 -3.26 20.81 -16.26
N ARG A 331 -3.18 20.25 -17.49
CA ARG A 331 -3.06 18.82 -17.72
C ARG A 331 -1.70 18.25 -17.31
N LEU A 332 -0.66 19.11 -17.15
CA LEU A 332 0.66 18.70 -16.67
C LEU A 332 0.76 18.58 -15.14
N VAL A 333 -0.18 19.12 -14.35
CA VAL A 333 -0.17 19.00 -12.88
C VAL A 333 -0.06 17.54 -12.42
N PRO A 334 -0.92 16.61 -12.90
CA PRO A 334 -0.82 15.20 -12.55
C PRO A 334 0.53 14.57 -12.93
N LEU A 335 1.10 14.94 -14.07
CA LEU A 335 2.42 14.46 -14.50
C LEU A 335 3.52 14.94 -13.54
N CYS A 336 3.50 16.23 -13.16
CA CYS A 336 4.44 16.76 -12.18
C CYS A 336 4.35 16.00 -10.85
N ALA A 337 3.15 15.67 -10.38
CA ALA A 337 2.95 14.93 -9.14
C ALA A 337 3.47 13.48 -9.24
N GLY A 338 3.15 12.79 -10.36
CA GLY A 338 3.63 11.43 -10.62
C GLY A 338 5.15 11.35 -10.74
N VAL A 339 5.74 12.25 -11.53
CA VAL A 339 7.21 12.32 -11.72
C VAL A 339 7.90 12.70 -10.42
N SER A 340 7.34 13.64 -9.64
CA SER A 340 7.90 14.04 -8.35
C SER A 340 7.99 12.86 -7.38
N SER A 341 6.93 12.07 -7.27
CA SER A 341 6.90 10.84 -6.46
C SER A 341 7.89 9.80 -7.00
N LEU A 342 7.90 9.58 -8.33
CA LEU A 342 8.80 8.62 -8.98
C LEU A 342 10.28 8.95 -8.71
N LEU A 343 10.67 10.22 -8.88
CA LEU A 343 12.03 10.67 -8.61
C LEU A 343 12.42 10.46 -7.15
N PHE A 344 11.52 10.73 -6.22
CA PHE A 344 11.78 10.49 -4.80
C PHE A 344 12.02 9.02 -4.50
N PHE A 345 11.14 8.13 -4.97
CA PHE A 345 11.30 6.70 -4.72
C PHE A 345 12.49 6.08 -5.45
N THR A 346 12.88 6.63 -6.58
CA THR A 346 14.06 6.16 -7.33
C THR A 346 15.37 6.67 -6.73
N LEU A 347 15.45 7.97 -6.39
CA LEU A 347 16.70 8.62 -6.01
C LEU A 347 16.96 8.62 -4.50
N VAL A 348 15.89 8.69 -3.69
CA VAL A 348 16.00 8.82 -2.22
C VAL A 348 15.76 7.49 -1.54
N VAL A 349 14.65 6.82 -1.85
CA VAL A 349 14.27 5.55 -1.22
C VAL A 349 14.99 4.36 -1.87
N ALA A 350 15.34 4.47 -3.16
CA ALA A 350 16.04 3.46 -3.96
C ALA A 350 15.37 2.06 -3.90
N ARG A 351 14.04 2.01 -4.16
CA ARG A 351 13.22 0.79 -4.11
C ARG A 351 12.18 0.77 -5.24
N CYS A 352 11.90 -0.43 -5.78
CA CYS A 352 10.85 -0.69 -6.76
C CYS A 352 9.82 -1.64 -6.14
N GLU A 353 8.71 -1.10 -5.65
CA GLU A 353 7.62 -1.86 -5.02
C GLU A 353 6.26 -1.28 -5.41
N HIS A 354 5.22 -2.11 -5.41
CA HIS A 354 3.83 -1.73 -5.71
C HIS A 354 3.38 -0.46 -4.97
N ARG A 355 3.67 -0.38 -3.66
CA ARG A 355 3.24 0.74 -2.79
C ARG A 355 3.93 2.05 -3.13
N PHE A 356 5.20 2.02 -3.47
CA PHE A 356 5.98 3.23 -3.78
C PHE A 356 5.64 3.79 -5.16
N LEU A 357 5.20 2.93 -6.06
CA LEU A 357 4.76 3.32 -7.39
C LEU A 357 3.26 3.62 -7.47
N LEU A 358 2.49 3.37 -6.41
CA LEU A 358 1.05 3.62 -6.37
C LEU A 358 0.67 5.08 -6.74
N PRO A 359 1.36 6.15 -6.25
CA PRO A 359 1.06 7.51 -6.68
C PRO A 359 1.31 7.73 -8.17
N PHE A 360 2.35 7.12 -8.75
CA PHE A 360 2.62 7.19 -10.17
C PHE A 360 1.52 6.51 -10.99
N GLY A 361 1.12 5.28 -10.63
CA GLY A 361 0.01 4.56 -11.24
C GLY A 361 -1.32 5.31 -11.13
N PHE A 362 -1.57 5.97 -9.99
CA PHE A 362 -2.74 6.82 -9.80
C PHE A 362 -2.80 7.93 -10.87
N TRP A 363 -1.70 8.63 -11.11
CA TRP A 363 -1.66 9.70 -12.11
C TRP A 363 -1.62 9.15 -13.54
N LEU A 364 -1.08 7.96 -13.78
CA LEU A 364 -1.16 7.28 -15.08
C LEU A 364 -2.63 7.02 -15.47
N SER A 365 -3.51 6.64 -14.54
CA SER A 365 -4.93 6.42 -14.82
C SER A 365 -5.63 7.67 -15.39
N TYR A 366 -5.23 8.85 -14.95
CA TYR A 366 -5.70 10.13 -15.49
C TYR A 366 -5.36 10.26 -16.98
N TYR A 367 -4.12 9.92 -17.37
CA TYR A 367 -3.68 9.99 -18.78
C TYR A 367 -4.32 8.89 -19.61
N GLY A 368 -4.51 7.71 -19.07
CA GLY A 368 -5.31 6.64 -19.69
C GLY A 368 -6.72 7.12 -20.04
N GLY A 369 -7.34 7.87 -19.11
CA GLY A 369 -8.65 8.49 -19.35
C GLY A 369 -8.65 9.49 -20.50
N ILE A 370 -7.62 10.34 -20.61
CA ILE A 370 -7.48 11.31 -21.73
C ILE A 370 -7.28 10.59 -23.05
N ALA A 371 -6.38 9.58 -23.10
CA ALA A 371 -6.12 8.82 -24.31
C ALA A 371 -7.37 8.10 -24.83
N THR A 372 -8.06 7.40 -23.92
CA THR A 372 -9.29 6.66 -24.26
C THR A 372 -10.36 7.60 -24.83
N ALA A 373 -10.63 8.71 -24.15
CA ALA A 373 -11.61 9.69 -24.63
C ALA A 373 -11.22 10.28 -26.01
N ALA A 374 -9.93 10.59 -26.21
CA ALA A 374 -9.44 11.12 -27.48
C ALA A 374 -9.55 10.10 -28.62
N LEU A 375 -9.18 8.83 -28.37
CA LEU A 375 -9.29 7.75 -29.37
C LEU A 375 -10.75 7.49 -29.76
N LEU A 376 -11.64 7.37 -28.80
CA LEU A 376 -13.06 7.13 -29.04
C LEU A 376 -13.72 8.29 -29.77
N SER A 377 -13.39 9.53 -29.40
CA SER A 377 -13.88 10.71 -30.10
C SER A 377 -13.44 10.72 -31.58
N ARG A 378 -12.15 10.51 -31.85
CA ARG A 378 -11.62 10.45 -33.22
C ARG A 378 -12.23 9.31 -34.02
N ALA A 379 -12.38 8.11 -33.43
CA ALA A 379 -12.99 6.95 -34.07
C ALA A 379 -14.44 7.21 -34.46
N ARG A 380 -15.24 7.84 -33.60
CA ARG A 380 -16.64 8.22 -33.86
C ARG A 380 -16.77 9.26 -34.98
N LEU A 381 -15.83 10.21 -35.06
CA LEU A 381 -15.77 11.21 -36.13
C LEU A 381 -15.46 10.59 -37.49
N ARG A 382 -14.67 9.50 -37.53
CA ARG A 382 -14.29 8.83 -38.76
C ARG A 382 -15.46 8.04 -39.37
N SER A 383 -16.13 7.20 -38.60
CA SER A 383 -17.40 6.55 -38.97
C SER A 383 -18.04 5.88 -37.75
N ARG A 384 -19.35 5.58 -37.86
CA ARG A 384 -20.09 4.83 -36.80
C ARG A 384 -19.51 3.42 -36.61
N ALA A 385 -19.07 2.76 -37.70
CA ALA A 385 -18.47 1.42 -37.65
C ALA A 385 -17.13 1.45 -36.91
N VAL A 386 -16.23 2.38 -37.24
CA VAL A 386 -14.94 2.57 -36.55
C VAL A 386 -15.15 2.93 -35.10
N GLY A 387 -16.15 3.77 -34.79
CA GLY A 387 -16.50 4.10 -33.38
C GLY A 387 -16.96 2.88 -32.57
N ARG A 388 -17.76 1.98 -33.17
CA ARG A 388 -18.20 0.74 -32.51
C ARG A 388 -17.02 -0.23 -32.28
N LEU A 389 -16.17 -0.41 -33.27
CA LEU A 389 -14.96 -1.25 -33.16
C LEU A 389 -14.03 -0.73 -32.07
N ALA A 390 -13.76 0.57 -32.04
CA ALA A 390 -12.93 1.18 -31.01
C ALA A 390 -13.54 1.01 -29.60
N THR A 391 -14.86 1.16 -29.47
CA THR A 391 -15.57 0.94 -28.19
C THR A 391 -15.45 -0.53 -27.77
N GLY A 392 -15.61 -1.49 -28.69
CA GLY A 392 -15.41 -2.92 -28.42
C GLY A 392 -13.98 -3.22 -27.97
N ALA A 393 -12.97 -2.67 -28.65
CA ALA A 393 -11.56 -2.86 -28.28
C ALA A 393 -11.27 -2.30 -26.87
N ILE A 394 -11.76 -1.11 -26.53
CA ILE A 394 -11.61 -0.54 -25.18
C ILE A 394 -12.36 -1.40 -24.15
N ALA A 395 -13.54 -1.94 -24.45
CA ALA A 395 -14.25 -2.85 -23.55
C ALA A 395 -13.43 -4.11 -23.25
N VAL A 396 -12.78 -4.69 -24.24
CA VAL A 396 -11.86 -5.85 -24.06
C VAL A 396 -10.70 -5.47 -23.15
N LEU A 397 -10.09 -4.30 -23.33
CA LEU A 397 -9.02 -3.82 -22.44
C LEU A 397 -9.49 -3.61 -21.00
N VAL A 398 -10.71 -3.10 -20.80
CA VAL A 398 -11.30 -2.96 -19.45
C VAL A 398 -11.52 -4.34 -18.81
N ILE A 399 -12.04 -5.30 -19.55
CA ILE A 399 -12.23 -6.67 -19.05
C ILE A 399 -10.90 -7.30 -18.68
N ALA A 400 -9.87 -7.15 -19.51
CA ALA A 400 -8.52 -7.66 -19.23
C ALA A 400 -7.93 -6.99 -17.98
N ALA A 401 -8.04 -5.66 -17.85
CA ALA A 401 -7.56 -4.92 -16.67
C ALA A 401 -8.33 -5.30 -15.40
N ALA A 402 -9.65 -5.47 -15.49
CA ALA A 402 -10.48 -5.92 -14.38
C ALA A 402 -10.11 -7.36 -13.96
N GLY A 403 -9.91 -8.26 -14.92
CA GLY A 403 -9.43 -9.62 -14.67
C GLY A 403 -8.07 -9.63 -13.98
N HIS A 404 -7.13 -8.82 -14.48
CA HIS A 404 -5.81 -8.67 -13.89
C HIS A 404 -5.88 -8.15 -12.44
N SER A 405 -6.65 -7.12 -12.17
CA SER A 405 -6.83 -6.62 -10.78
C SER A 405 -7.58 -7.61 -9.88
N PHE A 406 -8.47 -8.43 -10.45
CA PHE A 406 -9.23 -9.43 -9.71
C PHE A 406 -8.37 -10.63 -9.29
N GLN A 407 -7.25 -10.89 -9.97
CA GLN A 407 -6.32 -11.95 -9.57
C GLN A 407 -5.85 -11.79 -8.12
N VAL A 408 -5.61 -10.56 -7.65
CA VAL A 408 -5.22 -10.33 -6.25
C VAL A 408 -6.29 -10.77 -5.26
N HIS A 409 -7.57 -10.60 -5.61
CA HIS A 409 -8.69 -11.06 -4.76
C HIS A 409 -8.78 -12.59 -4.72
N LEU A 410 -8.56 -13.23 -5.88
CA LEU A 410 -8.55 -14.69 -5.97
C LEU A 410 -7.38 -15.28 -5.19
N THR A 411 -6.17 -14.70 -5.33
CA THR A 411 -4.98 -15.12 -4.60
C THR A 411 -5.16 -14.98 -3.09
N GLN A 412 -5.77 -13.88 -2.64
CA GLN A 412 -6.05 -13.69 -1.21
C GLN A 412 -7.10 -14.67 -0.65
N ARG A 413 -8.09 -15.05 -1.46
CA ARG A 413 -9.05 -16.09 -1.05
C ARG A 413 -8.42 -17.46 -0.93
N GLY A 414 -7.48 -17.78 -1.80
CA GLY A 414 -6.72 -19.02 -1.78
C GLY A 414 -5.37 -18.91 -1.10
N ASP A 415 -5.24 -18.03 -0.11
CA ASP A 415 -4.00 -17.81 0.63
C ASP A 415 -3.54 -19.10 1.32
N ALA A 416 -2.28 -19.48 1.12
CA ALA A 416 -1.68 -20.70 1.64
C ALA A 416 -1.80 -20.84 3.16
N ARG A 417 -1.78 -19.71 3.88
CA ARG A 417 -1.88 -19.68 5.35
C ARG A 417 -3.20 -20.22 5.89
N ASN A 418 -4.29 -20.20 5.10
CA ASN A 418 -5.56 -20.80 5.49
C ASN A 418 -5.46 -22.32 5.60
N GLU A 419 -4.81 -22.98 4.63
CA GLU A 419 -4.58 -24.41 4.64
C GLU A 419 -3.69 -24.85 5.82
N VAL A 420 -2.68 -24.01 6.13
CA VAL A 420 -1.82 -24.24 7.31
C VAL A 420 -2.62 -24.12 8.60
N THR A 421 -3.49 -23.12 8.72
CA THR A 421 -4.36 -22.95 9.90
C THR A 421 -5.27 -24.18 10.08
N GLU A 422 -5.81 -24.73 9.00
CA GLU A 422 -6.61 -25.94 9.01
C GLU A 422 -5.77 -27.16 9.45
N TYR A 423 -4.57 -27.36 8.90
CA TYR A 423 -3.64 -28.42 9.30
C TYR A 423 -3.33 -28.37 10.81
N LEU A 424 -2.99 -27.18 11.32
CA LEU A 424 -2.64 -26.99 12.73
C LEU A 424 -3.80 -27.29 13.67
N SER A 425 -5.04 -27.06 13.25
CA SER A 425 -6.23 -27.37 14.05
C SER A 425 -6.47 -28.88 14.24
N GLY A 426 -5.87 -29.71 13.39
CA GLY A 426 -5.93 -31.19 13.45
C GLY A 426 -4.78 -31.84 14.23
N LEU A 427 -3.88 -31.06 14.85
CA LEU A 427 -2.78 -31.63 15.61
C LEU A 427 -3.22 -32.24 16.93
N GLU A 428 -2.46 -33.22 17.41
CA GLU A 428 -2.69 -33.86 18.71
C GLU A 428 -2.39 -32.88 19.87
N PRO A 429 -3.13 -33.01 20.99
CA PRO A 429 -2.89 -32.17 22.17
C PRO A 429 -1.46 -32.31 22.69
N GLY A 430 -0.80 -31.14 22.93
CA GLY A 430 0.55 -31.10 23.44
C GLY A 430 1.66 -31.05 22.38
N THR A 431 1.30 -31.13 21.08
CA THR A 431 2.27 -30.98 19.98
C THR A 431 3.01 -29.64 20.07
N VAL A 432 4.34 -29.67 19.99
CA VAL A 432 5.16 -28.45 20.01
C VAL A 432 5.32 -27.94 18.60
N VAL A 433 4.72 -26.76 18.31
CA VAL A 433 4.81 -26.07 17.02
C VAL A 433 5.81 -24.94 17.11
N GLU A 434 6.82 -24.98 16.24
CA GLU A 434 7.83 -23.93 16.13
C GLU A 434 7.63 -23.11 14.85
N THR A 435 7.71 -21.79 14.97
CA THR A 435 7.64 -20.86 13.83
C THR A 435 8.71 -19.79 13.90
N TYR A 436 8.82 -18.98 12.84
CA TYR A 436 9.96 -18.10 12.65
C TYR A 436 9.52 -16.72 12.17
N HIS A 437 10.24 -15.70 12.65
CA HIS A 437 10.27 -14.37 12.08
C HIS A 437 8.99 -13.52 12.26
N TYR A 438 8.55 -12.78 11.22
CA TYR A 438 7.49 -11.77 11.31
C TYR A 438 6.08 -12.35 11.32
N LEU A 439 5.22 -11.77 12.17
CA LEU A 439 3.80 -12.18 12.31
C LEU A 439 3.03 -12.16 10.98
N VAL A 440 3.29 -11.16 10.15
CA VAL A 440 2.55 -10.97 8.88
C VAL A 440 2.73 -12.10 7.87
N HIS A 441 3.79 -12.91 8.02
CA HIS A 441 4.04 -14.05 7.15
C HIS A 441 3.44 -15.35 7.72
N LEU A 442 3.01 -15.33 8.98
CA LEU A 442 2.56 -16.51 9.70
C LEU A 442 1.06 -16.76 9.51
N PRO A 443 0.62 -18.04 9.56
CA PRO A 443 -0.80 -18.36 9.65
C PRO A 443 -1.38 -17.85 10.97
N HIS A 444 -2.70 -17.79 11.09
CA HIS A 444 -3.33 -17.52 12.37
C HIS A 444 -3.21 -18.75 13.27
N PHE A 445 -2.53 -18.57 14.40
CA PHE A 445 -2.39 -19.60 15.41
C PHE A 445 -3.54 -19.53 16.42
N ASP A 446 -4.03 -20.70 16.85
CA ASP A 446 -4.86 -20.76 18.05
C ASP A 446 -3.97 -20.60 19.28
N VAL A 447 -4.17 -19.50 19.98
CA VAL A 447 -3.43 -19.14 21.20
C VAL A 447 -4.35 -19.16 22.44
N SER A 448 -5.51 -19.78 22.33
CA SER A 448 -6.44 -19.98 23.44
C SER A 448 -5.89 -21.00 24.46
N ALA A 449 -6.44 -20.99 25.67
CA ALA A 449 -6.10 -21.99 26.68
C ALA A 449 -6.47 -23.44 26.27
N THR A 450 -7.30 -23.59 25.23
CA THR A 450 -7.74 -24.88 24.68
C THR A 450 -7.00 -25.25 23.41
N SER A 451 -5.96 -24.50 23.03
CA SER A 451 -5.13 -24.80 21.86
C SER A 451 -4.61 -26.25 21.93
N PRO A 452 -4.69 -27.03 20.84
CA PRO A 452 -4.15 -28.38 20.81
C PRO A 452 -2.61 -28.40 20.83
N TYR A 453 -1.94 -27.30 20.54
CA TYR A 453 -0.48 -27.26 20.45
C TYR A 453 0.15 -26.19 21.34
N ILE A 454 1.43 -26.39 21.63
CA ILE A 454 2.28 -25.44 22.35
C ILE A 454 3.06 -24.65 21.30
N LEU A 455 2.79 -23.35 21.19
CA LEU A 455 3.43 -22.51 20.19
C LEU A 455 4.73 -21.89 20.72
N GLN A 456 5.80 -22.02 19.95
CA GLN A 456 7.04 -21.28 20.19
C GLN A 456 7.49 -20.57 18.90
N ARG A 457 8.12 -19.40 19.07
CA ARG A 457 8.67 -18.64 17.95
C ARG A 457 10.16 -18.38 18.17
N VAL A 458 10.95 -18.69 17.15
CA VAL A 458 12.39 -18.43 17.13
C VAL A 458 12.64 -17.20 16.27
N GLY A 459 13.42 -16.26 16.80
CA GLY A 459 13.79 -15.06 16.09
C GLY A 459 14.81 -14.26 16.86
N GLN A 460 15.47 -13.32 16.17
CA GLN A 460 16.40 -12.41 16.82
C GLN A 460 15.64 -11.43 17.73
N ARG A 461 16.21 -11.16 18.92
CA ARG A 461 15.67 -10.26 19.98
C ARG A 461 14.94 -9.00 19.52
N PRO A 462 15.40 -8.23 18.49
CA PRO A 462 14.73 -7.00 18.10
C PRO A 462 13.31 -7.21 17.58
N ILE A 463 13.02 -8.37 16.97
CA ILE A 463 11.72 -8.68 16.33
C ILE A 463 10.70 -9.08 17.40
N ALA A 464 11.06 -9.97 18.31
CA ALA A 464 10.20 -10.41 19.40
C ALA A 464 9.78 -9.24 20.31
N LYS A 465 10.69 -8.32 20.61
CA LYS A 465 10.37 -7.10 21.40
C LYS A 465 9.43 -6.15 20.67
N ARG A 466 9.50 -6.09 19.35
CA ARG A 466 8.71 -5.14 18.55
C ARG A 466 7.27 -5.61 18.32
N ASN A 467 7.09 -6.90 18.03
CA ASN A 467 5.79 -7.51 17.74
C ASN A 467 5.73 -8.92 18.35
N PRO A 468 5.50 -9.05 19.66
CA PRO A 468 5.41 -10.37 20.30
C PRO A 468 4.21 -11.15 19.77
N LEU A 469 4.40 -12.44 19.52
CA LEU A 469 3.31 -13.35 19.20
C LEU A 469 2.62 -13.76 20.52
N VAL A 470 1.43 -13.22 20.74
CA VAL A 470 0.67 -13.52 21.99
C VAL A 470 0.42 -15.01 22.08
N GLY A 471 0.64 -15.59 23.25
CA GLY A 471 0.47 -17.03 23.50
C GLY A 471 1.64 -17.90 23.04
N ALA A 472 2.66 -17.35 22.37
CA ALA A 472 3.84 -18.09 22.00
C ALA A 472 4.99 -17.88 23.02
N LYS A 473 5.79 -18.91 23.22
CA LYS A 473 7.09 -18.81 23.89
C LYS A 473 8.09 -18.24 22.89
N GLU A 474 8.56 -16.99 23.14
CA GLU A 474 9.58 -16.36 22.32
C GLU A 474 10.99 -16.86 22.70
N LEU A 475 11.73 -17.41 21.72
CA LEU A 475 13.07 -17.96 21.90
C LEU A 475 14.09 -17.09 21.16
N ASP A 476 15.12 -16.66 21.87
CA ASP A 476 16.27 -15.90 21.33
C ASP A 476 17.44 -16.87 21.07
N GLU A 477 17.25 -17.73 20.10
CA GLU A 477 18.20 -18.79 19.75
C GLU A 477 18.51 -18.80 18.25
N ALA A 478 19.62 -19.43 17.89
CA ALA A 478 19.99 -19.66 16.49
C ALA A 478 18.99 -20.62 15.81
N TYR A 479 18.69 -20.37 14.55
CA TYR A 479 17.74 -21.20 13.77
C TYR A 479 18.22 -22.65 13.64
N GLY A 480 19.50 -22.85 13.37
CA GLY A 480 20.10 -24.18 13.20
C GLY A 480 20.08 -25.08 14.43
N ARG A 481 19.78 -24.54 15.63
CA ARG A 481 19.63 -25.33 16.86
C ARG A 481 18.27 -26.03 16.98
N VAL A 482 17.54 -26.17 15.88
CA VAL A 482 16.21 -26.84 15.84
C VAL A 482 16.25 -28.27 16.41
N ASN A 483 17.33 -29.02 16.14
CA ASN A 483 17.50 -30.37 16.67
C ASN A 483 17.74 -30.44 18.19
N ASP A 484 18.24 -29.35 18.80
CA ASP A 484 18.36 -29.25 20.27
C ASP A 484 17.00 -28.94 20.90
N ARG A 485 16.19 -28.11 20.25
CA ARG A 485 14.84 -27.71 20.70
C ARG A 485 13.79 -28.81 20.46
N ARG A 486 14.00 -29.63 19.43
CA ARG A 486 13.15 -30.77 19.05
C ARG A 486 11.64 -30.46 18.96
N PRO A 487 11.21 -29.42 18.26
CA PRO A 487 9.77 -29.21 18.03
C PRO A 487 9.19 -30.36 17.18
N ASP A 488 7.91 -30.68 17.38
CA ASP A 488 7.24 -31.74 16.63
C ASP A 488 6.86 -31.28 15.22
N VAL A 489 6.53 -30.01 15.06
CA VAL A 489 6.12 -29.38 13.80
C VAL A 489 6.82 -28.05 13.61
N LEU A 490 7.33 -27.82 12.40
CA LEU A 490 7.89 -26.55 11.97
C LEU A 490 6.93 -25.88 10.98
N VAL A 491 6.68 -24.60 11.16
CA VAL A 491 5.91 -23.75 10.22
C VAL A 491 6.83 -22.69 9.66
N VAL A 492 7.23 -22.83 8.39
CA VAL A 492 8.23 -21.97 7.73
C VAL A 492 7.59 -21.27 6.53
N PRO A 493 7.27 -19.97 6.65
CA PRO A 493 6.80 -19.19 5.50
C PRO A 493 7.90 -19.05 4.44
N GLU A 494 7.55 -19.28 3.17
CA GLU A 494 8.46 -19.16 2.03
C GLU A 494 9.09 -17.76 1.93
N PHE A 495 8.29 -16.72 2.15
CA PHE A 495 8.81 -15.35 2.16
C PHE A 495 9.88 -15.14 3.23
N THR A 496 9.71 -15.71 4.42
CA THR A 496 10.75 -15.65 5.48
C THR A 496 12.02 -16.34 5.03
N ALA A 497 11.92 -17.54 4.44
CA ALA A 497 13.07 -18.25 3.93
C ALA A 497 13.79 -17.47 2.81
N SER A 498 13.04 -16.82 1.91
CA SER A 498 13.59 -16.03 0.79
C SER A 498 14.39 -14.79 1.24
N GLU A 499 14.18 -14.30 2.46
CA GLU A 499 14.99 -13.21 3.01
C GLU A 499 16.43 -13.65 3.36
N PHE A 500 16.65 -14.95 3.56
CA PHE A 500 17.96 -15.52 3.93
C PHE A 500 18.57 -16.35 2.80
N VAL A 501 17.76 -17.01 1.99
CA VAL A 501 18.22 -17.86 0.88
C VAL A 501 18.05 -17.10 -0.42
N PRO A 502 19.16 -16.66 -1.07
CA PRO A 502 19.07 -16.05 -2.39
C PRO A 502 18.41 -17.02 -3.37
N ARG A 503 17.47 -16.48 -4.17
CA ARG A 503 16.92 -17.25 -5.28
C ARG A 503 18.06 -17.68 -6.20
N GLU A 504 18.14 -18.95 -6.54
CA GLU A 504 19.07 -19.43 -7.56
C GLU A 504 18.73 -18.73 -8.88
N LEU A 505 19.72 -18.00 -9.42
CA LEU A 505 19.59 -17.33 -10.71
C LEU A 505 19.63 -18.38 -11.81
N LYS A 506 18.70 -18.30 -12.75
CA LYS A 506 18.77 -19.09 -13.98
C LYS A 506 20.01 -18.68 -14.77
N GLU A 507 20.61 -19.63 -15.49
CA GLU A 507 21.78 -19.39 -16.32
C GLU A 507 21.53 -18.22 -17.28
N GLY A 508 22.34 -17.16 -17.21
CA GLY A 508 22.18 -15.93 -17.97
C GLY A 508 21.31 -14.83 -17.31
N GLU A 509 20.72 -15.07 -16.15
CA GLU A 509 20.01 -14.05 -15.37
C GLU A 509 21.02 -13.18 -14.60
N ALA A 510 21.00 -11.87 -14.85
CA ALA A 510 21.87 -10.95 -14.11
C ALA A 510 21.47 -10.96 -12.62
N ALA A 511 22.47 -11.02 -11.72
CA ALA A 511 22.23 -10.92 -10.30
C ALA A 511 21.44 -9.66 -10.02
N PRO A 512 20.26 -9.73 -9.36
CA PRO A 512 19.58 -8.54 -8.93
C PRO A 512 20.54 -7.78 -8.00
N ALA A 513 20.74 -6.48 -8.23
CA ALA A 513 21.48 -5.59 -7.31
C ALA A 513 20.62 -5.34 -6.05
N VAL A 514 20.10 -6.42 -5.49
CA VAL A 514 19.32 -6.40 -4.26
C VAL A 514 20.31 -6.54 -3.13
N LEU A 515 20.54 -5.44 -2.44
CA LEU A 515 21.20 -5.44 -1.14
C LEU A 515 20.25 -6.13 -0.14
N SER A 516 20.28 -7.45 -0.12
CA SER A 516 19.57 -8.19 0.92
C SER A 516 20.40 -8.09 2.20
N LEU A 517 19.93 -7.27 3.13
CA LEU A 517 20.58 -6.97 4.40
C LEU A 517 20.70 -8.18 5.35
N ARG A 518 20.24 -9.38 4.96
CA ARG A 518 20.17 -10.56 5.82
C ARG A 518 20.99 -11.74 5.36
N HIS A 519 21.71 -11.60 4.24
CA HIS A 519 22.57 -12.67 3.73
C HIS A 519 23.84 -12.91 4.55
N GLU A 520 24.08 -12.13 5.62
CA GLU A 520 25.25 -12.28 6.49
C GLU A 520 25.06 -13.31 7.61
N ASP A 521 23.84 -13.85 7.82
CA ASP A 521 23.58 -14.87 8.83
C ASP A 521 23.72 -16.29 8.22
N ASP A 522 24.93 -16.83 8.27
CA ASP A 522 25.24 -18.17 7.76
C ASP A 522 24.43 -19.29 8.40
N ASP A 523 24.01 -19.15 9.66
CA ASP A 523 23.19 -20.12 10.36
C ASP A 523 21.76 -20.12 9.81
N ALA A 524 21.16 -18.94 9.68
CA ALA A 524 19.85 -18.78 9.06
C ALA A 524 19.85 -19.28 7.62
N GLN A 525 20.88 -18.93 6.83
CA GLN A 525 20.99 -19.39 5.44
C GLN A 525 21.02 -20.92 5.34
N ARG A 526 21.86 -21.58 6.15
CA ARG A 526 21.96 -23.05 6.15
C ARG A 526 20.62 -23.68 6.55
N PHE A 527 19.99 -23.15 7.61
CA PHE A 527 18.71 -23.66 8.09
C PHE A 527 17.60 -23.52 7.03
N PHE A 528 17.36 -22.32 6.55
CA PHE A 528 16.27 -22.08 5.58
C PHE A 528 16.54 -22.76 4.22
N ARG A 529 17.80 -22.87 3.79
CA ARG A 529 18.15 -23.66 2.60
C ARG A 529 17.86 -25.13 2.78
N ALA A 530 18.16 -25.71 3.94
CA ALA A 530 17.82 -27.10 4.25
C ALA A 530 16.31 -27.33 4.25
N VAL A 531 15.54 -26.41 4.83
CA VAL A 531 14.08 -26.47 4.81
C VAL A 531 13.52 -26.43 3.39
N MET A 532 13.98 -25.47 2.58
CA MET A 532 13.46 -25.28 1.21
C MET A 532 13.84 -26.38 0.23
N ASN A 533 14.91 -27.14 0.54
CA ASN A 533 15.38 -28.27 -0.25
C ASN A 533 14.96 -29.63 0.34
N ASP A 534 14.06 -29.68 1.31
CA ASP A 534 13.59 -30.89 1.99
C ASP A 534 14.73 -31.73 2.58
N ALA A 535 15.81 -31.08 3.02
CA ALA A 535 17.05 -31.67 3.48
C ALA A 535 17.34 -31.42 4.97
N LEU A 536 16.33 -31.04 5.76
CA LEU A 536 16.51 -30.78 7.19
C LEU A 536 16.55 -32.11 7.95
N ASN A 537 17.70 -32.46 8.53
CA ASN A 537 17.89 -33.71 9.26
C ASN A 537 16.88 -33.85 10.41
N GLY A 538 16.24 -35.02 10.52
CA GLY A 538 15.27 -35.35 11.57
C GLY A 538 13.85 -34.79 11.31
N TYR A 539 13.62 -34.20 10.14
CA TYR A 539 12.31 -33.68 9.74
C TYR A 539 11.96 -34.13 8.32
N GLU A 540 10.68 -34.36 8.09
CA GLU A 540 10.12 -34.65 6.78
C GLU A 540 9.02 -33.63 6.43
N VAL A 541 8.81 -33.39 5.14
CA VAL A 541 7.78 -32.46 4.67
C VAL A 541 6.42 -33.10 4.89
N ALA A 542 5.59 -32.48 5.74
CA ALA A 542 4.22 -32.88 5.99
C ALA A 542 3.23 -32.18 5.04
N LEU A 543 3.50 -30.93 4.69
CA LEU A 543 2.66 -30.14 3.78
C LEU A 543 3.47 -29.00 3.16
N ILE A 544 3.33 -28.80 1.86
CA ILE A 544 3.68 -27.56 1.18
C ILE A 544 2.38 -26.90 0.76
N ALA A 545 1.99 -25.88 1.50
CA ALA A 545 0.81 -25.08 1.19
C ALA A 545 1.20 -23.98 0.19
N GLU A 546 0.53 -23.95 -0.96
CA GLU A 546 0.71 -22.92 -1.99
C GLU A 546 -0.56 -22.10 -2.18
N PRO A 547 -0.46 -20.84 -2.64
CA PRO A 547 -1.64 -20.07 -3.00
C PRO A 547 -2.47 -20.77 -4.08
N LYS A 548 -3.77 -20.93 -3.85
CA LYS A 548 -4.67 -21.69 -4.74
C LYS A 548 -5.65 -20.77 -5.45
N LEU A 549 -5.71 -20.83 -6.78
CA LEU A 549 -6.80 -20.23 -7.54
C LEU A 549 -7.92 -21.24 -7.79
N PRO A 550 -9.19 -20.79 -7.91
CA PRO A 550 -10.30 -21.63 -8.34
C PRO A 550 -10.00 -22.28 -9.70
N ALA A 551 -10.50 -23.50 -9.92
CA ALA A 551 -10.23 -24.27 -11.14
C ALA A 551 -10.59 -23.50 -12.44
N TRP A 552 -11.70 -22.75 -12.44
CA TRP A 552 -12.08 -21.93 -13.58
C TRP A 552 -11.07 -20.81 -13.90
N ALA A 553 -10.44 -20.22 -12.87
CA ALA A 553 -9.44 -19.17 -13.05
C ALA A 553 -8.16 -19.74 -13.67
N LYS A 554 -7.71 -20.91 -13.19
CA LYS A 554 -6.59 -21.65 -13.80
C LYS A 554 -6.89 -22.05 -15.25
N ALA A 555 -8.12 -22.48 -15.53
CA ALA A 555 -8.53 -22.88 -16.88
C ALA A 555 -8.46 -21.75 -17.92
N ILE A 556 -8.56 -20.48 -17.50
CA ILE A 556 -8.39 -19.31 -18.36
C ILE A 556 -6.99 -18.69 -18.27
N GLY A 557 -6.02 -19.42 -17.67
CA GLY A 557 -4.61 -19.00 -17.63
C GLY A 557 -4.29 -17.93 -16.57
N LEU A 558 -5.13 -17.77 -15.54
CA LEU A 558 -4.78 -16.91 -14.41
C LEU A 558 -3.85 -17.66 -13.45
N GLU A 559 -2.87 -16.94 -12.91
CA GLU A 559 -1.93 -17.44 -11.91
C GLU A 559 -2.03 -16.62 -10.62
N PRO A 560 -1.62 -17.16 -9.45
CA PRO A 560 -1.51 -16.36 -8.24
C PRO A 560 -0.57 -15.18 -8.46
N VAL A 561 -0.94 -14.01 -7.93
CA VAL A 561 -0.10 -12.81 -8.01
C VAL A 561 0.62 -12.58 -6.70
N GLN A 562 1.87 -12.15 -6.78
CA GLN A 562 2.63 -11.71 -5.62
C GLN A 562 2.45 -10.20 -5.46
N VAL A 563 1.99 -9.79 -4.28
CA VAL A 563 1.88 -8.37 -3.95
C VAL A 563 2.64 -8.11 -2.66
N HIS A 564 3.75 -7.37 -2.77
CA HIS A 564 4.62 -7.08 -1.65
C HIS A 564 4.99 -8.37 -0.88
N ALA A 565 5.34 -8.24 0.40
CA ALA A 565 5.66 -9.36 1.30
C ALA A 565 4.43 -10.10 1.86
N SER A 566 3.21 -9.79 1.39
CA SER A 566 1.97 -10.17 2.09
C SER A 566 1.12 -11.19 1.35
N VAL A 567 1.17 -11.24 0.04
CA VAL A 567 0.26 -12.07 -0.81
C VAL A 567 1.05 -12.92 -1.79
N GLY A 568 0.59 -14.16 -1.99
CA GLY A 568 1.08 -15.01 -3.07
C GLY A 568 2.31 -15.85 -2.71
N TYR A 569 2.58 -16.08 -1.43
CA TYR A 569 3.68 -16.91 -0.94
C TYR A 569 3.18 -18.21 -0.32
N GLY A 570 4.00 -19.26 -0.44
CA GLY A 570 3.74 -20.56 0.17
C GLY A 570 4.19 -20.65 1.63
N VAL A 571 3.82 -21.75 2.27
CA VAL A 571 4.26 -22.12 3.63
C VAL A 571 4.62 -23.58 3.65
N HIS A 572 5.82 -23.90 4.15
CA HIS A 572 6.28 -25.27 4.36
C HIS A 572 5.97 -25.71 5.79
N ILE A 573 5.38 -26.88 5.94
CA ILE A 573 5.21 -27.57 7.21
C ILE A 573 6.09 -28.81 7.20
N LEU A 574 6.98 -28.90 8.17
CA LEU A 574 7.78 -30.09 8.39
C LEU A 574 7.37 -30.75 9.71
N ARG A 575 7.38 -32.06 9.73
CA ARG A 575 7.12 -32.87 10.92
C ARG A 575 8.37 -33.64 11.29
N ARG A 576 8.60 -33.84 12.59
CA ARG A 576 9.74 -34.62 13.05
C ARG A 576 9.57 -36.09 12.66
N SER A 577 10.62 -36.69 12.09
CA SER A 577 10.55 -38.04 11.48
C SER A 577 10.42 -39.19 12.47
N ASP A 578 10.67 -38.93 13.77
CA ASP A 578 10.55 -39.94 14.85
C ASP A 578 9.22 -39.85 15.63
N HIS A 579 8.24 -39.17 15.05
CA HIS A 579 6.87 -39.01 15.61
C HIS A 579 5.77 -39.65 14.76
#